data_816e53d19e36b4ae36f0f6c2cb923e0d
#
_entry.id   816e53d19e36b4ae36f0f6c2cb923e0d
#
_cell.length_a   1.000
_cell.length_b   1.000
_cell.length_c   1.000
_cell.angle_alpha   90.00
_cell.angle_beta   90.00
_cell.angle_gamma   90.00
#
_symmetry.space_group_name_H-M   'P 1'
#
loop_
_entity.id
_entity.type
_entity.pdbx_description
1 polymer ?
#
loop_
_entity_poly.entity_id
_entity_poly.type
_entity_poly.pdbx_seq_one_letter_code
_entity_poly.pdbx_strand_id
1 'polypeptide(L)'
;MRSFSGRNTATLFGLLAILLWGTVVGLIRGVSENFGAVGGAALIYTVGSIFLVCLIGFPTLRSFPRRYLIVGSLLFVAYEICLSLSLGFAIDRGQAIELGIVNYLWPCLTVLLAIVLNGQRANAWVVPGILLSVCGIAWVVGGSSLSWERTVANISSNPLSYGLAFGGAIIWAVYCNVTKRFANGKNGVALFFMLTAGALWMKYFFSTEPPLAFTGLATLELCITGGAMAAGYALWNVGILKGNLTLLATASYFTPVLSTFFAALWLSTRLTASFWQGVAMVTAGSLLCWVATRGKSARGD
;
A
#
# COMPACT_ATOMS: atom_id res chain seq x y z
N MET A 1 -34.72 -1.89 -12.12
CA MET A 1 -33.74 -2.99 -12.36
C MET A 1 -32.37 -2.54 -12.89
N ARG A 2 -32.21 -1.39 -13.57
CA ARG A 2 -30.90 -0.90 -14.09
C ARG A 2 -29.89 -0.43 -13.02
N SER A 3 -30.32 -0.05 -11.81
CA SER A 3 -29.42 0.44 -10.75
C SER A 3 -28.63 -0.67 -10.04
N PHE A 4 -29.18 -1.87 -9.96
CA PHE A 4 -28.49 -3.02 -9.33
C PHE A 4 -27.29 -3.52 -10.15
N SER A 5 -27.37 -3.50 -11.48
CA SER A 5 -26.27 -3.90 -12.37
C SER A 5 -25.06 -2.98 -12.23
N GLY A 6 -25.26 -1.66 -12.18
CA GLY A 6 -24.17 -0.68 -12.06
C GLY A 6 -23.42 -0.74 -10.72
N ARG A 7 -24.13 -1.00 -9.61
CA ARG A 7 -23.53 -1.13 -8.30
C ARG A 7 -22.67 -2.40 -8.17
N ASN A 8 -23.16 -3.51 -8.72
CA ASN A 8 -22.41 -4.77 -8.71
C ASN A 8 -21.14 -4.68 -9.55
N THR A 9 -21.22 -4.06 -10.73
CA THR A 9 -20.05 -3.81 -11.59
C THR A 9 -19.02 -2.92 -10.89
N ALA A 10 -19.45 -1.83 -10.25
CA ALA A 10 -18.54 -0.97 -9.48
C ALA A 10 -17.90 -1.69 -8.29
N THR A 11 -18.64 -2.58 -7.62
CA THR A 11 -18.10 -3.43 -6.55
C THR A 11 -17.05 -4.40 -7.10
N LEU A 12 -17.30 -5.00 -8.25
CA LEU A 12 -16.34 -5.89 -8.91
C LEU A 12 -15.05 -5.14 -9.29
N PHE A 13 -15.15 -3.90 -9.76
CA PHE A 13 -13.98 -3.06 -10.03
C PHE A 13 -13.16 -2.79 -8.74
N GLY A 14 -13.82 -2.52 -7.62
CA GLY A 14 -13.14 -2.37 -6.33
C GLY A 14 -12.45 -3.64 -5.84
N LEU A 15 -13.06 -4.82 -6.05
CA LEU A 15 -12.42 -6.11 -5.75
C LEU A 15 -11.22 -6.37 -6.66
N LEU A 16 -11.32 -6.04 -7.94
CA LEU A 16 -10.19 -6.13 -8.87
C LEU A 16 -9.04 -5.20 -8.46
N ALA A 17 -9.34 -3.99 -7.97
CA ALA A 17 -8.33 -3.09 -7.41
C ALA A 17 -7.55 -3.72 -6.26
N ILE A 18 -8.25 -4.41 -5.33
CA ILE A 18 -7.62 -5.12 -4.21
C ILE A 18 -6.69 -6.24 -4.72
N LEU A 19 -7.11 -6.99 -5.73
CA LEU A 19 -6.26 -8.01 -6.35
C LEU A 19 -5.02 -7.38 -7.00
N LEU A 20 -5.15 -6.27 -7.73
CA LEU A 20 -4.03 -5.56 -8.33
C LEU A 20 -3.06 -5.04 -7.26
N TRP A 21 -3.56 -4.47 -6.17
CA TRP A 21 -2.71 -4.07 -5.04
C TRP A 21 -2.01 -5.26 -4.37
N GLY A 22 -2.65 -6.42 -4.37
CA GLY A 22 -2.01 -7.66 -3.93
C GLY A 22 -0.76 -8.03 -4.74
N THR A 23 -0.63 -7.60 -5.99
CA THR A 23 0.54 -7.91 -6.82
C THR A 23 1.71 -6.94 -6.61
N VAL A 24 1.48 -5.77 -6.02
CA VAL A 24 2.41 -4.62 -6.00
C VAL A 24 3.77 -4.96 -5.38
N VAL A 25 3.80 -5.68 -4.26
CA VAL A 25 5.06 -6.02 -3.55
C VAL A 25 6.00 -6.82 -4.46
N GLY A 26 5.48 -7.89 -5.08
CA GLY A 26 6.26 -8.73 -5.99
C GLY A 26 6.69 -7.98 -7.25
N LEU A 27 5.79 -7.21 -7.84
CA LEU A 27 6.05 -6.47 -9.07
C LEU A 27 7.06 -5.33 -8.86
N ILE A 28 6.94 -4.52 -7.79
CA ILE A 28 7.92 -3.47 -7.50
C ILE A 28 9.31 -4.10 -7.31
N ARG A 29 9.39 -5.19 -6.57
CA ARG A 29 10.67 -5.88 -6.37
C ARG A 29 11.25 -6.39 -7.68
N GLY A 30 10.46 -7.03 -8.53
CA GLY A 30 10.91 -7.52 -9.84
C GLY A 30 11.45 -6.39 -10.72
N VAL A 31 10.73 -5.27 -10.83
CA VAL A 31 11.20 -4.09 -11.58
C VAL A 31 12.49 -3.53 -10.99
N SER A 32 12.60 -3.49 -9.65
CA SER A 32 13.80 -2.99 -8.97
C SER A 32 15.03 -3.85 -9.24
N GLU A 33 14.87 -5.16 -9.40
CA GLU A 33 15.96 -6.07 -9.76
C GLU A 33 16.53 -5.81 -11.17
N ASN A 34 15.69 -5.28 -12.08
CA ASN A 34 16.08 -4.99 -13.46
C ASN A 34 16.59 -3.56 -13.67
N PHE A 35 15.99 -2.57 -12.97
CA PHE A 35 16.21 -1.15 -13.23
C PHE A 35 16.81 -0.38 -12.05
N GLY A 36 17.21 -1.07 -10.97
CA GLY A 36 17.61 -0.44 -9.72
C GLY A 36 16.43 0.01 -8.86
N ALA A 37 16.69 0.29 -7.60
CA ALA A 37 15.64 0.65 -6.64
C ALA A 37 15.02 2.01 -6.95
N VAL A 38 15.84 3.01 -7.26
CA VAL A 38 15.40 4.39 -7.54
C VAL A 38 14.93 4.52 -8.98
N GLY A 39 15.72 4.03 -9.94
CA GLY A 39 15.40 4.08 -11.37
C GLY A 39 14.14 3.27 -11.69
N GLY A 40 14.02 2.06 -11.15
CA GLY A 40 12.83 1.22 -11.30
C GLY A 40 11.58 1.88 -10.73
N ALA A 41 11.66 2.46 -9.52
CA ALA A 41 10.56 3.20 -8.94
C ALA A 41 10.17 4.43 -9.80
N ALA A 42 11.14 5.23 -10.27
CA ALA A 42 10.88 6.37 -11.13
C ALA A 42 10.13 5.97 -12.42
N LEU A 43 10.54 4.87 -13.03
CA LEU A 43 9.89 4.32 -14.22
C LEU A 43 8.47 3.83 -13.93
N ILE A 44 8.24 3.11 -12.84
CA ILE A 44 6.90 2.63 -12.43
C ILE A 44 5.91 3.79 -12.34
N TYR A 45 6.28 4.86 -11.62
CA TYR A 45 5.39 6.02 -11.46
C TYR A 45 5.26 6.83 -12.74
N THR A 46 6.26 6.84 -13.62
CA THR A 46 6.14 7.45 -14.96
C THR A 46 5.12 6.70 -15.82
N VAL A 47 5.26 5.39 -15.93
CA VAL A 47 4.31 4.54 -16.67
C VAL A 47 2.91 4.64 -16.05
N GLY A 48 2.81 4.54 -14.72
CA GLY A 48 1.55 4.69 -14.00
C GLY A 48 0.89 6.06 -14.21
N SER A 49 1.67 7.15 -14.26
CA SER A 49 1.18 8.50 -14.56
C SER A 49 0.59 8.57 -15.97
N ILE A 50 1.28 8.00 -16.95
CA ILE A 50 0.80 7.96 -18.34
C ILE A 50 -0.53 7.20 -18.40
N PHE A 51 -0.61 6.01 -17.80
CA PHE A 51 -1.85 5.24 -17.72
C PHE A 51 -2.99 6.02 -17.06
N LEU A 52 -2.74 6.67 -15.92
CA LEU A 52 -3.76 7.46 -15.22
C LEU A 52 -4.24 8.64 -16.06
N VAL A 53 -3.32 9.37 -16.69
CA VAL A 53 -3.69 10.49 -17.58
C VAL A 53 -4.52 10.01 -18.77
N CYS A 54 -4.17 8.87 -19.36
CA CYS A 54 -4.96 8.28 -20.45
C CYS A 54 -6.36 7.82 -20.00
N LEU A 55 -6.50 7.31 -18.76
CA LEU A 55 -7.76 6.79 -18.25
C LEU A 55 -8.70 7.86 -17.70
N ILE A 56 -8.18 8.84 -16.97
CA ILE A 56 -8.98 9.82 -16.22
C ILE A 56 -8.67 11.27 -16.57
N GLY A 57 -7.75 11.52 -17.50
CA GLY A 57 -7.37 12.84 -17.98
C GLY A 57 -6.37 13.57 -17.07
N PHE A 58 -5.92 14.74 -17.53
CA PHE A 58 -5.00 15.60 -16.76
C PHE A 58 -5.70 16.19 -15.52
N PRO A 59 -5.01 16.19 -14.35
CA PRO A 59 -5.57 16.73 -13.13
C PRO A 59 -5.68 18.27 -13.19
N THR A 60 -6.87 18.79 -12.94
CA THR A 60 -7.11 20.23 -12.88
C THR A 60 -6.80 20.72 -11.46
N LEU A 61 -5.62 21.35 -11.25
CA LEU A 61 -5.14 21.77 -9.93
C LEU A 61 -6.12 22.66 -9.17
N ARG A 62 -6.83 23.57 -9.87
CA ARG A 62 -7.81 24.47 -9.28
C ARG A 62 -9.03 23.78 -8.68
N SER A 63 -9.26 22.50 -9.03
CA SER A 63 -10.40 21.73 -8.52
C SER A 63 -10.18 21.14 -7.13
N PHE A 64 -8.93 21.14 -6.63
CA PHE A 64 -8.57 20.54 -5.34
C PHE A 64 -8.57 21.59 -4.21
N PRO A 65 -9.04 21.21 -3.00
CA PRO A 65 -8.84 22.01 -1.80
C PRO A 65 -7.33 22.21 -1.55
N ARG A 66 -6.90 23.46 -1.32
CA ARG A 66 -5.45 23.79 -1.16
C ARG A 66 -4.74 22.95 -0.10
N ARG A 67 -5.40 22.71 1.03
CA ARG A 67 -4.83 21.87 2.11
C ARG A 67 -4.60 20.43 1.66
N TYR A 68 -5.56 19.85 0.95
CA TYR A 68 -5.42 18.50 0.39
C TYR A 68 -4.34 18.45 -0.70
N LEU A 69 -4.29 19.48 -1.54
CA LEU A 69 -3.28 19.56 -2.60
C LEU A 69 -1.86 19.53 -2.04
N ILE A 70 -1.59 20.28 -0.96
CA ILE A 70 -0.25 20.39 -0.38
C ILE A 70 0.04 19.17 0.52
N VAL A 71 -0.78 18.96 1.55
CA VAL A 71 -0.51 17.94 2.56
C VAL A 71 -0.75 16.53 2.00
N GLY A 72 -1.81 16.35 1.21
CA GLY A 72 -2.14 15.06 0.59
C GLY A 72 -1.07 14.64 -0.42
N SER A 73 -0.60 15.55 -1.28
CA SER A 73 0.48 15.24 -2.23
C SER A 73 1.78 14.91 -1.52
N LEU A 74 2.17 15.70 -0.50
CA LEU A 74 3.39 15.45 0.26
C LEU A 74 3.37 14.07 0.93
N LEU A 75 2.27 13.74 1.61
CA LEU A 75 2.11 12.44 2.29
C LEU A 75 2.08 11.28 1.30
N PHE A 76 1.35 11.43 0.19
CA PHE A 76 1.28 10.39 -0.84
C PHE A 76 2.66 10.14 -1.46
N VAL A 77 3.33 11.20 -1.92
CA VAL A 77 4.67 11.10 -2.51
C VAL A 77 5.67 10.48 -1.54
N ALA A 78 5.66 10.93 -0.28
CA ALA A 78 6.54 10.37 0.76
C ALA A 78 6.25 8.88 0.99
N TYR A 79 4.97 8.48 1.06
CA TYR A 79 4.60 7.08 1.22
C TYR A 79 5.08 6.21 0.07
N GLU A 80 4.79 6.62 -1.17
CA GLU A 80 5.13 5.82 -2.35
C GLU A 80 6.65 5.70 -2.54
N ILE A 81 7.41 6.74 -2.20
CA ILE A 81 8.87 6.68 -2.14
C ILE A 81 9.32 5.69 -1.06
N CYS A 82 8.75 5.78 0.14
CA CYS A 82 9.08 4.87 1.23
C CYS A 82 8.80 3.40 0.86
N LEU A 83 7.62 3.11 0.31
CA LEU A 83 7.26 1.75 -0.09
C LEU A 83 8.18 1.23 -1.19
N SER A 84 8.33 1.97 -2.29
CA SER A 84 9.10 1.53 -3.44
C SER A 84 10.57 1.33 -3.10
N LEU A 85 11.18 2.24 -2.35
CA LEU A 85 12.59 2.13 -1.96
C LEU A 85 12.80 1.07 -0.88
N SER A 86 11.85 0.88 0.04
CA SER A 86 11.92 -0.23 0.99
C SER A 86 12.04 -1.57 0.28
N LEU A 87 11.16 -1.83 -0.69
CA LEU A 87 11.15 -3.06 -1.47
C LEU A 87 12.35 -3.16 -2.44
N GLY A 88 12.73 -2.01 -3.03
CA GLY A 88 13.84 -1.94 -3.96
C GLY A 88 15.20 -2.19 -3.31
N PHE A 89 15.43 -1.69 -2.09
CA PHE A 89 16.65 -1.89 -1.33
C PHE A 89 16.66 -3.18 -0.48
N ALA A 90 15.62 -4.01 -0.55
CA ALA A 90 15.62 -5.30 0.12
C ALA A 90 16.85 -6.14 -0.33
N ILE A 91 17.50 -6.83 0.62
CA ILE A 91 18.70 -7.63 0.35
C ILE A 91 18.37 -8.79 -0.58
N ASP A 92 17.20 -9.42 -0.35
CA ASP A 92 16.71 -10.52 -1.15
C ASP A 92 15.18 -10.46 -1.32
N ARG A 93 14.64 -11.40 -2.09
CA ARG A 93 13.21 -11.49 -2.38
C ARG A 93 12.37 -11.85 -1.14
N GLY A 94 12.92 -12.66 -0.24
CA GLY A 94 12.27 -13.00 1.04
C GLY A 94 12.09 -11.78 1.91
N GLN A 95 13.16 -10.96 2.06
CA GLN A 95 13.11 -9.71 2.79
C GLN A 95 12.13 -8.72 2.15
N ALA A 96 12.03 -8.65 0.81
CA ALA A 96 11.05 -7.79 0.15
C ALA A 96 9.61 -8.16 0.55
N ILE A 97 9.28 -9.45 0.63
CA ILE A 97 7.96 -9.93 1.08
C ILE A 97 7.74 -9.57 2.56
N GLU A 98 8.75 -9.75 3.39
CA GLU A 98 8.72 -9.40 4.82
C GLU A 98 8.48 -7.90 5.02
N LEU A 99 9.18 -7.04 4.29
CA LEU A 99 8.99 -5.58 4.31
C LEU A 99 7.58 -5.17 3.86
N GLY A 100 7.03 -5.87 2.89
CA GLY A 100 5.62 -5.73 2.52
C GLY A 100 4.67 -5.99 3.69
N ILE A 101 4.93 -7.03 4.50
CA ILE A 101 4.12 -7.32 5.69
C ILE A 101 4.30 -6.25 6.77
N VAL A 102 5.52 -5.75 6.99
CA VAL A 102 5.75 -4.61 7.90
C VAL A 102 4.94 -3.39 7.47
N ASN A 103 4.90 -3.09 6.16
CA ASN A 103 4.10 -2.00 5.64
C ASN A 103 2.60 -2.22 5.87
N TYR A 104 2.10 -3.45 5.85
CA TYR A 104 0.68 -3.77 6.14
C TYR A 104 0.23 -3.52 7.59
N LEU A 105 1.03 -2.86 8.41
CA LEU A 105 0.57 -2.26 9.66
C LEU A 105 -0.35 -1.04 9.43
N TRP A 106 -0.31 -0.43 8.25
CA TRP A 106 -1.06 0.79 7.93
C TRP A 106 -2.57 0.72 8.21
N PRO A 107 -3.31 -0.40 8.01
CA PRO A 107 -4.74 -0.43 8.27
C PRO A 107 -5.04 -0.25 9.76
N CYS A 108 -4.28 -0.92 10.61
CA CYS A 108 -4.37 -0.83 12.05
C CYS A 108 -4.04 0.60 12.55
N LEU A 109 -2.94 1.18 12.04
CA LEU A 109 -2.54 2.55 12.32
C LEU A 109 -3.57 3.57 11.84
N THR A 110 -4.21 3.31 10.68
CA THR A 110 -5.28 4.18 10.16
C THR A 110 -6.45 4.26 11.11
N VAL A 111 -6.87 3.13 11.69
CA VAL A 111 -7.93 3.09 12.70
C VAL A 111 -7.50 3.82 13.97
N LEU A 112 -6.29 3.57 14.47
CA LEU A 112 -5.75 4.25 15.65
C LEU A 112 -5.74 5.77 15.47
N LEU A 113 -5.20 6.25 14.35
CA LEU A 113 -5.16 7.67 14.03
C LEU A 113 -6.56 8.26 13.80
N ALA A 114 -7.51 7.50 13.25
CA ALA A 114 -8.89 7.96 13.11
C ALA A 114 -9.55 8.20 14.49
N ILE A 115 -9.23 7.40 15.50
CA ILE A 115 -9.69 7.60 16.87
C ILE A 115 -9.08 8.88 17.44
N VAL A 116 -7.74 9.03 17.32
CA VAL A 116 -7.02 10.15 17.93
C VAL A 116 -7.24 11.47 17.21
N LEU A 117 -7.19 11.48 15.87
CA LEU A 117 -7.22 12.71 15.06
C LEU A 117 -8.63 13.12 14.64
N ASN A 118 -9.51 12.16 14.41
CA ASN A 118 -10.85 12.40 13.87
C ASN A 118 -11.98 12.12 14.88
N GLY A 119 -11.64 11.78 16.12
CA GLY A 119 -12.61 11.50 17.19
C GLY A 119 -13.49 10.28 16.90
N GLN A 120 -13.03 9.36 16.05
CA GLN A 120 -13.80 8.15 15.73
C GLN A 120 -13.96 7.29 16.99
N ARG A 121 -15.19 6.89 17.29
CA ARG A 121 -15.48 6.03 18.42
C ARG A 121 -15.08 4.58 18.10
N ALA A 122 -14.46 3.92 19.06
CA ALA A 122 -14.12 2.51 18.99
C ALA A 122 -14.42 1.83 20.34
N ASN A 123 -14.65 0.53 20.33
CA ASN A 123 -14.73 -0.27 21.54
C ASN A 123 -13.33 -0.82 21.92
N ALA A 124 -13.26 -1.49 23.08
CA ALA A 124 -11.99 -2.00 23.62
C ALA A 124 -11.28 -3.05 22.72
N TRP A 125 -11.98 -3.66 21.75
CA TRP A 125 -11.41 -4.63 20.81
C TRP A 125 -10.33 -4.05 19.89
N VAL A 126 -10.23 -2.73 19.79
CA VAL A 126 -9.13 -2.08 19.05
C VAL A 126 -7.76 -2.41 19.65
N VAL A 127 -7.67 -2.52 20.98
CA VAL A 127 -6.38 -2.82 21.66
C VAL A 127 -5.86 -4.21 21.31
N PRO A 128 -6.61 -5.31 21.51
CA PRO A 128 -6.14 -6.63 21.06
C PRO A 128 -5.93 -6.70 19.54
N GLY A 129 -6.67 -5.95 18.72
CA GLY A 129 -6.43 -5.86 17.27
C GLY A 129 -5.05 -5.28 16.94
N ILE A 130 -4.68 -4.17 17.58
CA ILE A 130 -3.35 -3.56 17.43
C ILE A 130 -2.25 -4.51 17.90
N LEU A 131 -2.41 -5.07 19.10
CA LEU A 131 -1.42 -6.00 19.67
C LEU A 131 -1.22 -7.21 18.76
N LEU A 132 -2.29 -7.80 18.24
CA LEU A 132 -2.21 -8.94 17.34
C LEU A 132 -1.51 -8.59 16.02
N SER A 133 -1.75 -7.41 15.44
CA SER A 133 -1.04 -6.96 14.24
C SER A 133 0.46 -6.76 14.50
N VAL A 134 0.83 -6.13 15.62
CA VAL A 134 2.23 -5.91 16.00
C VAL A 134 2.93 -7.24 16.30
N CYS A 135 2.27 -8.14 17.04
CA CYS A 135 2.78 -9.49 17.28
C CYS A 135 2.96 -10.26 15.97
N GLY A 136 2.04 -10.12 15.02
CA GLY A 136 2.15 -10.74 13.69
C GLY A 136 3.39 -10.27 12.92
N ILE A 137 3.70 -8.98 12.96
CA ILE A 137 4.92 -8.44 12.37
C ILE A 137 6.16 -8.99 13.10
N ALA A 138 6.16 -8.94 14.43
CA ALA A 138 7.27 -9.50 15.21
C ALA A 138 7.49 -10.99 14.92
N TRP A 139 6.39 -11.74 14.66
CA TRP A 139 6.44 -13.15 14.26
C TRP A 139 7.04 -13.35 12.87
N VAL A 140 6.71 -12.48 11.90
CA VAL A 140 7.31 -12.52 10.55
C VAL A 140 8.80 -12.21 10.62
N VAL A 141 9.18 -11.11 11.29
CA VAL A 141 10.57 -10.61 11.34
C VAL A 141 11.44 -11.46 12.26
N GLY A 142 10.92 -11.93 13.40
CA GLY A 142 11.67 -12.71 14.40
C GLY A 142 11.63 -14.23 14.17
N GLY A 143 10.82 -14.69 13.23
CA GLY A 143 10.60 -16.12 12.98
C GLY A 143 9.75 -16.80 14.06
N SER A 144 9.55 -18.12 13.92
CA SER A 144 8.62 -18.93 14.73
C SER A 144 8.90 -18.96 16.25
N SER A 145 10.07 -18.52 16.67
CA SER A 145 10.47 -18.48 18.09
C SER A 145 10.27 -17.11 18.74
N LEU A 146 9.76 -16.10 18.01
CA LEU A 146 9.76 -14.70 18.44
C LEU A 146 11.14 -14.28 18.99
N SER A 147 12.21 -14.74 18.33
CA SER A 147 13.56 -14.49 18.80
C SER A 147 13.88 -13.00 18.68
N TRP A 148 14.11 -12.36 19.83
CA TRP A 148 14.56 -10.98 19.87
C TRP A 148 15.90 -10.80 19.12
N GLU A 149 16.81 -11.74 19.27
CA GLU A 149 18.10 -11.71 18.58
C GLU A 149 17.92 -11.73 17.05
N ARG A 150 17.04 -12.59 16.51
CA ARG A 150 16.74 -12.64 15.09
C ARG A 150 16.06 -11.36 14.62
N THR A 151 15.10 -10.85 15.39
CA THR A 151 14.43 -9.59 15.06
C THR A 151 15.44 -8.45 14.96
N VAL A 152 16.32 -8.31 15.93
CA VAL A 152 17.37 -7.30 15.92
C VAL A 152 18.35 -7.53 14.78
N ALA A 153 18.77 -8.77 14.53
CA ALA A 153 19.68 -9.11 13.44
C ALA A 153 19.06 -8.77 12.06
N ASN A 154 17.80 -9.14 11.83
CA ASN A 154 17.11 -8.84 10.58
C ASN A 154 16.95 -7.33 10.36
N ILE A 155 16.48 -6.59 11.35
CA ILE A 155 16.36 -5.13 11.27
C ILE A 155 17.73 -4.48 11.07
N SER A 156 18.76 -4.93 11.79
CA SER A 156 20.12 -4.40 11.69
C SER A 156 20.81 -4.74 10.38
N SER A 157 20.38 -5.80 9.68
CA SER A 157 20.92 -6.14 8.35
C SER A 157 20.54 -5.12 7.28
N ASN A 158 19.39 -4.46 7.43
CA ASN A 158 18.89 -3.45 6.47
C ASN A 158 17.98 -2.42 7.16
N PRO A 159 18.52 -1.62 8.11
CA PRO A 159 17.71 -0.70 8.92
C PRO A 159 17.00 0.35 8.08
N LEU A 160 17.56 0.72 6.93
CA LEU A 160 16.93 1.68 6.00
C LEU A 160 15.62 1.12 5.43
N SER A 161 15.62 -0.11 4.90
CA SER A 161 14.43 -0.70 4.31
C SER A 161 13.32 -0.96 5.34
N TYR A 162 13.67 -1.45 6.54
CA TYR A 162 12.69 -1.59 7.63
C TYR A 162 12.14 -0.25 8.11
N GLY A 163 13.01 0.76 8.23
CA GLY A 163 12.61 2.13 8.58
C GLY A 163 11.67 2.74 7.54
N LEU A 164 11.95 2.54 6.25
CA LEU A 164 11.09 2.98 5.16
C LEU A 164 9.75 2.23 5.13
N ALA A 165 9.73 0.91 5.33
CA ALA A 165 8.51 0.11 5.38
C ALA A 165 7.59 0.56 6.52
N PHE A 166 8.13 0.69 7.73
CA PHE A 166 7.38 1.10 8.92
C PHE A 166 6.96 2.58 8.87
N GLY A 167 7.88 3.46 8.49
CA GLY A 167 7.60 4.89 8.29
C GLY A 167 6.54 5.10 7.20
N GLY A 168 6.62 4.34 6.11
CA GLY A 168 5.61 4.32 5.05
C GLY A 168 4.23 3.94 5.59
N ALA A 169 4.13 2.91 6.42
CA ALA A 169 2.86 2.52 7.04
C ALA A 169 2.23 3.66 7.87
N ILE A 170 3.03 4.39 8.63
CA ILE A 170 2.58 5.56 9.40
C ILE A 170 2.12 6.67 8.46
N ILE A 171 2.93 7.02 7.46
CA ILE A 171 2.64 8.08 6.50
C ILE A 171 1.33 7.79 5.75
N TRP A 172 1.14 6.54 5.31
CA TRP A 172 -0.09 6.13 4.65
C TRP A 172 -1.31 6.22 5.56
N ALA A 173 -1.17 5.82 6.81
CA ALA A 173 -2.24 5.94 7.81
C ALA A 173 -2.62 7.42 8.05
N VAL A 174 -1.65 8.32 8.11
CA VAL A 174 -1.88 9.77 8.18
C VAL A 174 -2.54 10.27 6.89
N TYR A 175 -2.05 9.86 5.72
CA TYR A 175 -2.61 10.22 4.41
C TYR A 175 -4.10 9.84 4.31
N CYS A 176 -4.48 8.65 4.73
CA CYS A 176 -5.87 8.19 4.73
C CYS A 176 -6.78 9.11 5.57
N ASN A 177 -6.32 9.49 6.76
CA ASN A 177 -7.06 10.37 7.66
C ASN A 177 -7.16 11.82 7.14
N VAL A 178 -6.06 12.35 6.58
CA VAL A 178 -6.00 13.67 5.95
C VAL A 178 -6.91 13.73 4.71
N THR A 179 -6.86 12.70 3.88
CA THR A 179 -7.71 12.60 2.68
C THR A 179 -9.18 12.58 3.04
N LYS A 180 -9.57 11.78 4.04
CA LYS A 180 -10.95 11.75 4.55
C LYS A 180 -11.42 13.13 5.00
N ARG A 181 -10.54 13.91 5.63
CA ARG A 181 -10.88 15.21 6.22
C ARG A 181 -10.87 16.36 5.22
N PHE A 182 -9.96 16.35 4.24
CA PHE A 182 -9.68 17.54 3.41
C PHE A 182 -9.90 17.35 1.91
N ALA A 183 -10.07 16.13 1.39
CA ALA A 183 -10.17 15.91 -0.05
C ALA A 183 -11.52 16.35 -0.66
N ASN A 184 -12.59 16.47 0.15
CA ASN A 184 -13.94 16.80 -0.32
C ASN A 184 -14.39 15.94 -1.50
N GLY A 185 -14.10 14.62 -1.45
CA GLY A 185 -14.45 13.68 -2.52
C GLY A 185 -13.60 13.78 -3.79
N LYS A 186 -12.57 14.64 -3.80
CA LYS A 186 -11.64 14.76 -4.94
C LYS A 186 -10.57 13.69 -4.89
N ASN A 187 -10.20 13.19 -6.07
CA ASN A 187 -9.14 12.20 -6.24
C ASN A 187 -7.91 12.84 -6.90
N GLY A 188 -6.82 12.98 -6.14
CA GLY A 188 -5.56 13.58 -6.59
C GLY A 188 -4.56 12.56 -7.16
N VAL A 189 -4.91 11.28 -7.29
CA VAL A 189 -3.96 10.20 -7.56
C VAL A 189 -3.13 10.43 -8.83
N ALA A 190 -3.73 10.86 -9.94
CA ALA A 190 -2.98 11.14 -11.17
C ALA A 190 -1.89 12.21 -10.95
N LEU A 191 -2.24 13.30 -10.25
CA LEU A 191 -1.26 14.33 -9.89
C LEU A 191 -0.18 13.77 -8.97
N PHE A 192 -0.57 13.00 -7.97
CA PHE A 192 0.36 12.47 -6.97
C PHE A 192 1.34 11.47 -7.58
N PHE A 193 0.91 10.65 -8.55
CA PHE A 193 1.80 9.80 -9.33
C PHE A 193 2.84 10.61 -10.11
N MET A 194 2.40 11.68 -10.79
CA MET A 194 3.31 12.58 -11.53
C MET A 194 4.34 13.24 -10.61
N LEU A 195 3.91 13.69 -9.42
CA LEU A 195 4.82 14.27 -8.44
C LEU A 195 5.80 13.24 -7.87
N THR A 196 5.33 12.02 -7.64
CA THR A 196 6.19 10.89 -7.19
C THR A 196 7.22 10.55 -8.26
N ALA A 197 6.81 10.44 -9.53
CA ALA A 197 7.73 10.24 -10.64
C ALA A 197 8.79 11.34 -10.69
N GLY A 198 8.39 12.62 -10.64
CA GLY A 198 9.31 13.76 -10.66
C GLY A 198 10.32 13.73 -9.50
N ALA A 199 9.86 13.44 -8.28
CA ALA A 199 10.73 13.33 -7.10
C ALA A 199 11.73 12.16 -7.22
N LEU A 200 11.28 11.01 -7.73
CA LEU A 200 12.13 9.83 -7.93
C LEU A 200 13.14 10.04 -9.07
N TRP A 201 12.74 10.69 -10.17
CA TRP A 201 13.69 11.07 -11.22
C TRP A 201 14.75 12.03 -10.71
N MET A 202 14.36 13.04 -9.92
CA MET A 202 15.32 13.94 -9.29
C MET A 202 16.32 13.13 -8.42
N LYS A 203 15.81 12.21 -7.58
CA LYS A 203 16.67 11.34 -6.78
C LYS A 203 17.57 10.44 -7.66
N TYR A 204 17.07 9.89 -8.76
CA TYR A 204 17.83 9.04 -9.67
C TYR A 204 19.01 9.80 -10.30
N PHE A 205 18.80 11.02 -10.78
CA PHE A 205 19.85 11.85 -11.38
C PHE A 205 21.00 12.19 -10.42
N PHE A 206 20.72 12.22 -9.09
CA PHE A 206 21.73 12.42 -8.07
C PHE A 206 22.17 11.10 -7.38
N SER A 207 21.73 9.96 -7.88
CA SER A 207 22.14 8.65 -7.36
C SER A 207 23.37 8.12 -8.10
N THR A 208 23.97 7.09 -7.52
CA THR A 208 25.06 6.32 -8.14
C THR A 208 24.57 5.04 -8.81
N GLU A 209 23.25 4.92 -9.02
CA GLU A 209 22.69 3.76 -9.71
C GLU A 209 23.17 3.70 -11.16
N PRO A 210 23.39 2.48 -11.71
CA PRO A 210 23.82 2.33 -13.08
C PRO A 210 22.76 2.85 -14.07
N PRO A 211 23.17 3.19 -15.31
CA PRO A 211 22.23 3.58 -16.35
C PRO A 211 21.16 2.52 -16.59
N LEU A 212 19.94 2.97 -16.88
CA LEU A 212 18.80 2.10 -17.14
C LEU A 212 19.04 1.23 -18.39
N ALA A 213 18.98 -0.08 -18.23
CA ALA A 213 19.12 -1.03 -19.32
C ALA A 213 17.77 -1.68 -19.64
N PHE A 214 17.22 -1.38 -20.81
CA PHE A 214 15.92 -1.90 -21.22
C PHE A 214 16.08 -3.22 -21.99
N THR A 215 15.49 -4.29 -21.45
CA THR A 215 15.27 -5.54 -22.16
C THR A 215 13.77 -5.73 -22.41
N GLY A 216 13.40 -6.57 -23.37
CA GLY A 216 11.98 -6.78 -23.69
C GLY A 216 11.18 -7.27 -22.49
N LEU A 217 11.70 -8.22 -21.71
CA LEU A 217 11.04 -8.77 -20.52
C LEU A 217 10.97 -7.75 -19.40
N ALA A 218 12.06 -7.03 -19.09
CA ALA A 218 12.06 -6.00 -18.06
C ALA A 218 11.09 -4.85 -18.40
N THR A 219 11.02 -4.45 -19.66
CA THR A 219 10.09 -3.42 -20.14
C THR A 219 8.64 -3.89 -20.02
N LEU A 220 8.35 -5.14 -20.34
CA LEU A 220 7.02 -5.73 -20.17
C LEU A 220 6.61 -5.75 -18.68
N GLU A 221 7.50 -6.21 -17.79
CA GLU A 221 7.29 -6.22 -16.35
C GLU A 221 7.02 -4.80 -15.81
N LEU A 222 7.79 -3.83 -16.26
CA LEU A 222 7.60 -2.42 -15.93
C LEU A 222 6.20 -1.91 -16.36
N CYS A 223 5.77 -2.21 -17.59
CA CYS A 223 4.45 -1.81 -18.09
C CYS A 223 3.32 -2.48 -17.29
N ILE A 224 3.47 -3.77 -16.97
CA ILE A 224 2.52 -4.49 -16.12
C ILE A 224 2.45 -3.85 -14.73
N THR A 225 3.59 -3.55 -14.12
CA THR A 225 3.67 -2.96 -12.78
C THR A 225 3.04 -1.57 -12.73
N GLY A 226 3.45 -0.67 -13.61
CA GLY A 226 2.90 0.69 -13.69
C GLY A 226 1.40 0.68 -14.01
N GLY A 227 0.99 -0.19 -14.93
CA GLY A 227 -0.41 -0.39 -15.30
C GLY A 227 -1.25 -0.96 -14.16
N ALA A 228 -0.76 -1.97 -13.44
CA ALA A 228 -1.44 -2.57 -12.30
C ALA A 228 -1.63 -1.58 -11.15
N MET A 229 -0.59 -0.79 -10.83
CA MET A 229 -0.69 0.26 -9.82
C MET A 229 -1.70 1.33 -10.23
N ALA A 230 -1.59 1.87 -11.43
CA ALA A 230 -2.50 2.91 -11.94
C ALA A 230 -3.95 2.41 -12.00
N ALA A 231 -4.18 1.22 -12.56
CA ALA A 231 -5.50 0.61 -12.64
C ALA A 231 -6.08 0.32 -11.25
N GLY A 232 -5.26 -0.17 -10.32
CA GLY A 232 -5.65 -0.41 -8.93
C GLY A 232 -6.26 0.86 -8.30
N TYR A 233 -5.58 1.98 -8.40
CA TYR A 233 -6.08 3.26 -7.86
C TYR A 233 -7.32 3.78 -8.61
N ALA A 234 -7.35 3.67 -9.94
CA ALA A 234 -8.50 4.11 -10.73
C ALA A 234 -9.76 3.28 -10.44
N LEU A 235 -9.63 1.96 -10.44
CA LEU A 235 -10.74 1.02 -10.17
C LEU A 235 -11.24 1.11 -8.73
N TRP A 236 -10.33 1.28 -7.75
CA TRP A 236 -10.69 1.50 -6.36
C TRP A 236 -11.59 2.71 -6.19
N ASN A 237 -11.25 3.82 -6.86
CA ASN A 237 -12.05 5.04 -6.80
C ASN A 237 -13.47 4.82 -7.33
N VAL A 238 -13.63 4.09 -8.43
CA VAL A 238 -14.97 3.71 -8.94
C VAL A 238 -15.70 2.83 -7.92
N GLY A 239 -15.00 1.86 -7.34
CA GLY A 239 -15.54 0.94 -6.33
C GLY A 239 -16.10 1.65 -5.12
N ILE A 240 -15.33 2.56 -4.51
CA ILE A 240 -15.75 3.27 -3.27
C ILE A 240 -16.86 4.28 -3.52
N LEU A 241 -16.90 4.90 -4.71
CA LEU A 241 -17.92 5.92 -5.03
C LEU A 241 -19.26 5.32 -5.44
N LYS A 242 -19.26 4.17 -6.13
CA LYS A 242 -20.48 3.61 -6.77
C LYS A 242 -20.80 2.18 -6.34
N GLY A 243 -19.86 1.48 -5.70
CA GLY A 243 -19.98 0.08 -5.29
C GLY A 243 -20.51 -0.13 -3.88
N ASN A 244 -20.30 -1.33 -3.36
CA ASN A 244 -20.57 -1.69 -1.97
C ASN A 244 -19.33 -1.41 -1.10
N LEU A 245 -19.24 -0.19 -0.57
CA LEU A 245 -18.13 0.25 0.26
C LEU A 245 -17.83 -0.68 1.43
N THR A 246 -18.86 -1.23 2.07
CA THR A 246 -18.72 -2.15 3.20
C THR A 246 -17.99 -3.43 2.81
N LEU A 247 -18.40 -4.04 1.69
CA LEU A 247 -17.74 -5.24 1.17
C LEU A 247 -16.29 -4.96 0.78
N LEU A 248 -16.05 -3.85 0.07
CA LEU A 248 -14.70 -3.45 -0.37
C LEU A 248 -13.76 -3.16 0.79
N ALA A 249 -14.24 -2.44 1.81
CA ALA A 249 -13.47 -2.20 3.02
C ALA A 249 -13.13 -3.50 3.76
N THR A 250 -14.07 -4.45 3.84
CA THR A 250 -13.79 -5.77 4.44
C THR A 250 -12.78 -6.56 3.61
N ALA A 251 -12.97 -6.60 2.29
CA ALA A 251 -12.08 -7.35 1.39
C ALA A 251 -10.65 -6.79 1.39
N SER A 252 -10.48 -5.47 1.54
CA SER A 252 -9.13 -4.85 1.54
C SER A 252 -8.27 -5.27 2.74
N TYR A 253 -8.85 -5.73 3.84
CA TYR A 253 -8.07 -6.26 4.96
C TYR A 253 -7.42 -7.62 4.66
N PHE A 254 -7.82 -8.31 3.59
CA PHE A 254 -7.15 -9.52 3.12
C PHE A 254 -5.97 -9.23 2.17
N THR A 255 -5.69 -7.96 1.86
CA THR A 255 -4.57 -7.58 1.01
C THR A 255 -3.22 -8.14 1.49
N PRO A 256 -2.88 -8.21 2.78
CA PRO A 256 -1.63 -8.82 3.23
C PRO A 256 -1.49 -10.30 2.79
N VAL A 257 -2.57 -11.08 2.90
CA VAL A 257 -2.58 -12.49 2.47
C VAL A 257 -2.43 -12.60 0.95
N LEU A 258 -3.19 -11.81 0.20
CA LEU A 258 -3.12 -11.79 -1.26
C LEU A 258 -1.74 -11.35 -1.73
N SER A 259 -1.19 -10.28 -1.15
CA SER A 259 0.11 -9.76 -1.51
C SER A 259 1.24 -10.73 -1.22
N THR A 260 1.23 -11.38 -0.06
CA THR A 260 2.20 -12.41 0.27
C THR A 260 2.13 -13.57 -0.70
N PHE A 261 0.93 -14.03 -1.04
CA PHE A 261 0.72 -15.12 -1.97
C PHE A 261 1.25 -14.78 -3.37
N PHE A 262 0.84 -13.63 -3.94
CA PHE A 262 1.29 -13.20 -5.26
C PHE A 262 2.80 -12.92 -5.30
N ALA A 263 3.34 -12.26 -4.28
CA ALA A 263 4.77 -11.99 -4.21
C ALA A 263 5.60 -13.28 -4.10
N ALA A 264 5.16 -14.25 -3.31
CA ALA A 264 5.81 -15.55 -3.20
C ALA A 264 5.84 -16.30 -4.54
N LEU A 265 4.71 -16.29 -5.28
CA LEU A 265 4.64 -16.87 -6.62
C LEU A 265 5.51 -16.12 -7.62
N TRP A 266 5.38 -14.79 -7.71
CA TRP A 266 6.08 -13.95 -8.67
C TRP A 266 7.59 -14.00 -8.49
N LEU A 267 8.04 -13.90 -7.25
CA LEU A 267 9.45 -13.92 -6.88
C LEU A 267 10.01 -15.35 -6.68
N SER A 268 9.20 -16.38 -6.91
CA SER A 268 9.55 -17.80 -6.73
C SER A 268 10.15 -18.07 -5.35
N THR A 269 9.60 -17.44 -4.30
CA THR A 269 10.10 -17.53 -2.93
C THR A 269 9.24 -18.49 -2.12
N ARG A 270 9.87 -19.49 -1.47
CA ARG A 270 9.18 -20.41 -0.57
C ARG A 270 9.09 -19.77 0.83
N LEU A 271 7.87 -19.59 1.30
CA LEU A 271 7.59 -19.07 2.64
C LEU A 271 7.27 -20.20 3.59
N THR A 272 7.73 -20.08 4.83
CA THR A 272 7.48 -21.09 5.88
C THR A 272 6.04 -20.99 6.40
N ALA A 273 5.55 -22.07 7.03
CA ALA A 273 4.25 -22.05 7.70
C ALA A 273 4.21 -20.96 8.81
N SER A 274 5.32 -20.73 9.49
CA SER A 274 5.46 -19.68 10.48
C SER A 274 5.26 -18.29 9.88
N PHE A 275 5.80 -18.04 8.69
CA PHE A 275 5.58 -16.77 7.99
C PHE A 275 4.09 -16.52 7.75
N TRP A 276 3.37 -17.55 7.24
CA TRP A 276 1.92 -17.48 7.01
C TRP A 276 1.11 -17.26 8.28
N GLN A 277 1.54 -17.81 9.43
CA GLN A 277 0.93 -17.53 10.72
C GLN A 277 1.02 -16.04 11.06
N GLY A 278 2.20 -15.42 10.89
CA GLY A 278 2.35 -13.98 11.11
C GLY A 278 1.48 -13.14 10.18
N VAL A 279 1.39 -13.50 8.89
CA VAL A 279 0.49 -12.85 7.92
C VAL A 279 -0.97 -12.94 8.37
N ALA A 280 -1.40 -14.11 8.84
CA ALA A 280 -2.74 -14.31 9.37
C ALA A 280 -3.01 -13.44 10.61
N MET A 281 -2.01 -13.32 11.51
CA MET A 281 -2.11 -12.45 12.70
C MET A 281 -2.26 -10.97 12.31
N VAL A 282 -1.48 -10.46 11.36
CA VAL A 282 -1.59 -9.08 10.86
C VAL A 282 -2.98 -8.84 10.26
N THR A 283 -3.46 -9.78 9.45
CA THR A 283 -4.79 -9.70 8.81
C THR A 283 -5.91 -9.72 9.85
N ALA A 284 -5.87 -10.67 10.79
CA ALA A 284 -6.86 -10.79 11.86
C ALA A 284 -6.87 -9.59 12.79
N GLY A 285 -5.69 -9.06 13.15
CA GLY A 285 -5.55 -7.86 13.97
C GLY A 285 -6.15 -6.63 13.29
N SER A 286 -5.90 -6.45 11.99
CA SER A 286 -6.48 -5.37 11.21
C SER A 286 -8.01 -5.49 11.11
N LEU A 287 -8.54 -6.70 10.91
CA LEU A 287 -9.99 -6.97 10.93
C LEU A 287 -10.61 -6.66 12.30
N LEU A 288 -9.94 -7.04 13.40
CA LEU A 288 -10.42 -6.69 14.76
C LEU A 288 -10.46 -5.18 14.97
N CYS A 289 -9.44 -4.44 14.54
CA CYS A 289 -9.43 -2.97 14.60
C CYS A 289 -10.62 -2.38 13.84
N TRP A 290 -10.92 -2.91 12.65
CA TRP A 290 -12.07 -2.46 11.87
C TRP A 290 -13.41 -2.78 12.53
N VAL A 291 -13.61 -4.01 13.04
CA VAL A 291 -14.83 -4.41 13.75
C VAL A 291 -15.03 -3.55 14.99
N ALA A 292 -13.95 -3.22 15.71
CA ALA A 292 -14.00 -2.36 16.89
C ALA A 292 -14.59 -0.96 16.62
N THR A 293 -14.52 -0.46 15.40
CA THR A 293 -15.04 0.85 15.02
C THR A 293 -16.50 0.81 14.53
N ARG A 294 -17.06 -0.37 14.25
CA ARG A 294 -18.43 -0.52 13.70
C ARG A 294 -19.54 -0.43 14.75
N GLY A 295 -19.25 -0.73 16.00
CA GLY A 295 -20.25 -1.06 17.02
C GLY A 295 -21.07 0.08 17.62
N LYS A 296 -20.81 1.36 17.28
CA LYS A 296 -21.49 2.51 17.92
C LYS A 296 -22.15 3.53 16.98
N SER A 297 -22.12 3.29 15.67
CA SER A 297 -22.85 4.17 14.72
C SER A 297 -24.32 3.80 14.52
N ALA A 298 -24.78 2.66 15.05
CA ALA A 298 -26.13 2.15 14.86
C ALA A 298 -27.08 2.33 16.06
N ARG A 299 -26.66 3.07 17.10
CA ARG A 299 -27.52 3.39 18.27
C ARG A 299 -27.41 4.86 18.64
N GLY A 300 -27.88 5.71 17.81
CA GLY A 300 -27.92 7.13 18.11
C GLY A 300 -28.49 7.92 16.93
N ASP A 301 -29.75 7.67 16.64
CA ASP A 301 -30.79 8.61 16.20
C ASP A 301 -32.14 8.04 16.56
#